data_b245bfeb7a271f42c8e9dbcc281540e3
#
_entry.id   b245bfeb7a271f42c8e9dbcc281540e3
#
_cell.length_a   1.000
_cell.length_b   1.000
_cell.length_c   1.000
_cell.angle_alpha   90.00
_cell.angle_beta   90.00
_cell.angle_gamma   90.00
#
_symmetry.space_group_name_H-M   'P 1'
#
loop_
_entity.id
_entity.type
_entity.pdbx_description
1 polymer ?
#
loop_
_entity_poly.entity_id
_entity_poly.type
_entity_poly.pdbx_seq_one_letter_code
_entity_poly.pdbx_strand_id
1 'polypeptide(L)'
;MGDYLFCLHILLFRFYKLPLCPVNLIPVSLKMKWLLKYFTIPVLRCFVLVMILSISSCVETDKTEEEVAKITVDLKVSRFDREFANASASDIPKLKTEYPYLFPEQFPDSVWSAKLTDTLQIELSEEVAKEFGDFEQESADLESLFKHIKYYFPATETPHIVTLTSDVRYESRIILVDSLLLIGLDNYLGEDHHFYEGMQRYIASSLDKKFLTSDVASAFAKKVISYPRNRTLLSRMVYYGKELYLKDKLIPFASDAQKIGYSEEEMEWARANEEQMWKYFVERELLYSTDTGLDRKFLDPAPFTKFGLELDNESPGRLGRYMGWQIVRAFMEKTDVGLKQMLDMPADEILKQSNYKPKR
;
A
#
# COMPACT_ATOMS: atom_id res chain seq x y z
N MET A 1 -18.54 -22.01 14.47
CA MET A 1 -19.12 -21.63 15.78
C MET A 1 -19.48 -22.92 16.48
N GLY A 2 -18.54 -23.57 17.20
CA GLY A 2 -18.84 -24.84 17.85
C GLY A 2 -17.66 -25.68 18.27
N ASP A 3 -16.55 -25.15 18.84
CA ASP A 3 -15.50 -26.03 19.39
C ASP A 3 -14.66 -25.43 20.55
N TYR A 4 -15.09 -24.34 21.15
CA TYR A 4 -14.40 -23.75 22.30
C TYR A 4 -15.09 -23.96 23.67
N LEU A 5 -16.19 -24.75 23.72
CA LEU A 5 -16.93 -24.99 24.97
C LEU A 5 -16.64 -26.35 25.61
N PHE A 6 -15.76 -27.19 25.03
CA PHE A 6 -15.56 -28.58 25.55
C PHE A 6 -14.35 -28.75 26.46
N CYS A 7 -13.47 -27.74 26.60
CA CYS A 7 -12.26 -27.85 27.44
C CYS A 7 -12.43 -27.33 28.88
N LEU A 8 -13.52 -26.65 29.22
CA LEU A 8 -13.70 -26.08 30.56
C LEU A 8 -14.48 -27.00 31.53
N HIS A 9 -15.03 -28.12 31.04
CA HIS A 9 -15.84 -29.03 31.87
C HIS A 9 -15.10 -30.22 32.45
N ILE A 10 -13.83 -30.45 32.10
CA ILE A 10 -13.07 -31.63 32.59
C ILE A 10 -12.21 -31.32 33.80
N LEU A 11 -12.04 -30.07 34.20
CA LEU A 11 -11.19 -29.68 35.34
C LEU A 11 -11.97 -29.52 36.67
N LEU A 12 -13.30 -29.68 36.68
CA LEU A 12 -14.14 -29.50 37.89
C LEU A 12 -14.67 -30.78 38.52
N PHE A 13 -14.34 -31.97 37.98
CA PHE A 13 -14.96 -33.24 38.48
C PHE A 13 -13.99 -34.23 39.12
N ARG A 14 -12.79 -33.80 39.64
CA ARG A 14 -11.84 -34.72 40.22
C ARG A 14 -11.39 -34.40 41.66
N PHE A 15 -12.23 -33.74 42.45
CA PHE A 15 -11.94 -33.53 43.87
C PHE A 15 -13.19 -33.83 44.75
N TYR A 16 -13.70 -35.04 44.68
CA TYR A 16 -14.60 -35.53 45.70
C TYR A 16 -14.34 -37.03 45.92
N LYS A 17 -13.47 -37.33 46.91
CA LYS A 17 -13.52 -38.51 47.82
C LYS A 17 -12.22 -38.58 48.63
N LEU A 18 -12.21 -37.99 49.81
CA LEU A 18 -11.34 -38.39 50.92
C LEU A 18 -12.19 -38.34 52.19
N PRO A 19 -12.03 -39.30 53.14
CA PRO A 19 -12.94 -39.57 54.23
C PRO A 19 -12.80 -38.58 55.38
N LEU A 20 -13.96 -38.31 56.01
CA LEU A 20 -14.13 -37.50 57.19
C LEU A 20 -13.39 -38.07 58.40
N CYS A 21 -12.40 -37.33 58.92
CA CYS A 21 -11.92 -37.46 60.31
C CYS A 21 -12.39 -36.21 61.08
N PRO A 22 -12.91 -36.38 62.31
CA PRO A 22 -13.42 -35.27 63.10
C PRO A 22 -12.24 -34.52 63.76
N VAL A 23 -11.99 -33.28 63.38
CA VAL A 23 -11.06 -32.38 64.05
C VAL A 23 -11.84 -31.22 64.68
N ASN A 24 -11.64 -31.06 65.97
CA ASN A 24 -12.23 -30.06 66.85
C ASN A 24 -12.11 -28.65 66.29
N LEU A 25 -13.23 -27.92 66.28
CA LEU A 25 -13.37 -26.51 65.96
C LEU A 25 -12.62 -25.64 66.98
N ILE A 26 -11.50 -25.06 66.56
CA ILE A 26 -10.89 -23.90 67.21
C ILE A 26 -11.30 -22.65 66.39
N PRO A 27 -11.78 -21.58 67.02
CA PRO A 27 -12.28 -20.41 66.28
C PRO A 27 -11.10 -19.58 65.72
N VAL A 28 -10.83 -19.76 64.44
CA VAL A 28 -9.83 -18.95 63.67
C VAL A 28 -10.56 -17.69 63.13
N SER A 29 -10.98 -16.81 64.01
CA SER A 29 -11.76 -15.65 63.52
C SER A 29 -11.06 -14.26 63.61
N LEU A 30 -9.84 -14.19 64.14
CA LEU A 30 -9.17 -12.85 64.27
C LEU A 30 -7.84 -12.67 63.51
N LYS A 31 -7.12 -13.75 63.16
CA LYS A 31 -5.84 -13.59 62.48
C LYS A 31 -5.94 -13.55 60.92
N MET A 32 -7.01 -14.07 60.36
CA MET A 32 -7.19 -14.12 58.89
C MET A 32 -7.63 -12.78 58.29
N LYS A 33 -8.32 -11.94 59.03
CA LYS A 33 -8.71 -10.59 58.58
C LYS A 33 -7.52 -9.62 58.52
N TRP A 34 -6.47 -9.87 59.29
CA TRP A 34 -5.26 -9.05 59.31
C TRP A 34 -4.31 -9.38 58.15
N LEU A 35 -4.16 -10.66 57.81
CA LEU A 35 -3.39 -11.12 56.66
C LEU A 35 -4.00 -10.73 55.29
N LEU A 36 -5.34 -10.75 55.17
CA LEU A 36 -5.99 -10.28 53.95
C LEU A 36 -5.80 -8.75 53.72
N LYS A 37 -5.73 -7.95 54.77
CA LYS A 37 -5.60 -6.48 54.65
C LYS A 37 -4.17 -6.06 54.29
N TYR A 38 -3.16 -6.85 54.62
CA TYR A 38 -1.76 -6.51 54.28
C TYR A 38 -1.26 -7.13 52.97
N PHE A 39 -1.94 -8.16 52.45
CA PHE A 39 -1.51 -8.81 51.20
C PHE A 39 -2.32 -8.34 49.98
N THR A 40 -3.57 -7.98 50.12
CA THR A 40 -4.42 -7.58 48.98
C THR A 40 -4.21 -6.13 48.57
N ILE A 41 -3.89 -5.22 49.49
CA ILE A 41 -3.69 -3.80 49.17
C ILE A 41 -2.39 -3.55 48.37
N PRO A 42 -1.22 -4.12 48.75
CA PRO A 42 0.00 -3.93 47.94
C PRO A 42 -0.06 -4.66 46.60
N VAL A 43 -0.66 -5.85 46.51
CA VAL A 43 -0.81 -6.60 45.26
C VAL A 43 -1.76 -5.85 44.31
N LEU A 44 -2.89 -5.33 44.82
CA LEU A 44 -3.82 -4.52 44.01
C LEU A 44 -3.18 -3.19 43.57
N ARG A 45 -2.36 -2.56 44.42
CA ARG A 45 -1.58 -1.36 44.06
C ARG A 45 -0.52 -1.66 42.99
N CYS A 46 0.21 -2.77 43.11
CA CYS A 46 1.15 -3.20 42.06
C CYS A 46 0.43 -3.51 40.74
N PHE A 47 -0.73 -4.16 40.78
CA PHE A 47 -1.52 -4.45 39.60
C PHE A 47 -2.05 -3.18 38.92
N VAL A 48 -2.53 -2.20 39.71
CA VAL A 48 -2.96 -0.90 39.21
C VAL A 48 -1.76 -0.09 38.66
N LEU A 49 -0.58 -0.17 39.31
CA LEU A 49 0.64 0.49 38.82
C LEU A 49 1.15 -0.13 37.51
N VAL A 50 1.10 -1.46 37.39
CA VAL A 50 1.44 -2.18 36.15
C VAL A 50 0.41 -1.87 35.04
N MET A 51 -0.87 -1.75 35.37
CA MET A 51 -1.92 -1.36 34.41
C MET A 51 -1.76 0.10 33.97
N ILE A 52 -1.34 1.02 34.85
CA ILE A 52 -1.06 2.41 34.51
C ILE A 52 0.21 2.53 33.64
N LEU A 53 1.23 1.69 33.91
CA LEU A 53 2.46 1.63 33.10
C LEU A 53 2.23 1.04 31.71
N SER A 54 1.23 0.14 31.54
CA SER A 54 0.86 -0.40 30.24
C SER A 54 0.02 0.55 29.37
N ILE A 55 -0.56 1.61 29.97
CA ILE A 55 -1.29 2.66 29.22
C ILE A 55 -0.33 3.76 28.75
N SER A 56 0.89 3.83 29.28
CA SER A 56 1.96 4.73 28.84
C SER A 56 2.77 4.12 27.69
N SER A 57 2.18 3.31 26.81
CA SER A 57 2.70 3.15 25.47
C SER A 57 2.51 4.51 24.79
N CYS A 58 3.43 5.43 25.02
CA CYS A 58 3.61 6.59 24.16
C CYS A 58 3.69 6.02 22.74
N VAL A 59 2.66 6.26 21.94
CA VAL A 59 2.81 6.31 20.50
C VAL A 59 3.88 7.41 20.32
N GLU A 60 5.11 7.01 20.07
CA GLU A 60 6.17 7.90 19.65
C GLU A 60 5.68 8.42 18.30
N THR A 61 4.99 9.57 18.35
CA THR A 61 4.52 10.26 17.14
C THR A 61 5.78 10.47 16.32
N ASP A 62 5.85 9.88 15.16
CA ASP A 62 7.01 10.01 14.30
C ASP A 62 7.23 11.51 14.08
N LYS A 63 8.40 12.02 14.48
CA LYS A 63 8.74 13.44 14.34
C LYS A 63 8.56 13.92 12.90
N THR A 64 8.71 13.02 11.96
CA THR A 64 8.46 13.25 10.53
C THR A 64 7.00 13.61 10.28
N GLU A 65 6.05 12.89 10.87
CA GLU A 65 4.61 13.16 10.72
C GLU A 65 4.22 14.53 11.33
N GLU A 66 4.83 14.89 12.46
CA GLU A 66 4.60 16.21 13.05
C GLU A 66 5.12 17.36 12.17
N GLU A 67 6.23 17.15 11.47
CA GLU A 67 6.79 18.13 10.53
C GLU A 67 5.98 18.19 9.24
N VAL A 68 5.58 17.04 8.68
CA VAL A 68 4.72 16.95 7.50
C VAL A 68 3.37 17.60 7.74
N ALA A 69 2.78 17.43 8.93
CA ALA A 69 1.50 18.05 9.29
C ALA A 69 1.52 19.59 9.24
N LYS A 70 2.69 20.21 9.41
CA LYS A 70 2.87 21.69 9.34
C LYS A 70 2.98 22.20 7.90
N ILE A 71 3.17 21.30 6.93
CA ILE A 71 3.32 21.68 5.52
C ILE A 71 1.93 21.96 4.93
N THR A 72 1.79 23.12 4.32
CA THR A 72 0.59 23.46 3.56
C THR A 72 0.79 23.19 2.09
N VAL A 73 -0.21 22.59 1.46
CA VAL A 73 -0.27 22.30 0.02
C VAL A 73 -1.54 22.95 -0.52
N ASP A 74 -1.42 23.69 -1.61
CA ASP A 74 -2.58 24.19 -2.35
C ASP A 74 -2.96 23.11 -3.40
N LEU A 75 -3.85 22.19 -3.00
CA LEU A 75 -4.29 21.10 -3.87
C LEU A 75 -5.47 21.57 -4.70
N LYS A 76 -5.24 21.79 -5.99
CA LYS A 76 -6.31 22.14 -6.95
C LYS A 76 -6.78 20.89 -7.65
N VAL A 77 -8.06 20.58 -7.51
CA VAL A 77 -8.72 19.43 -8.17
C VAL A 77 -9.84 19.93 -9.07
N SER A 78 -9.74 19.66 -10.36
CA SER A 78 -10.82 19.85 -11.33
C SER A 78 -11.46 18.52 -11.67
N ARG A 79 -12.76 18.39 -11.42
CA ARG A 79 -13.55 17.20 -11.71
C ARG A 79 -14.07 17.26 -13.17
N PHE A 80 -13.11 17.21 -14.12
CA PHE A 80 -13.47 17.22 -15.54
C PHE A 80 -14.37 16.04 -15.94
N ASP A 81 -14.24 14.88 -15.27
CA ASP A 81 -15.15 13.75 -15.40
C ASP A 81 -16.63 14.17 -15.24
N ARG A 82 -16.92 15.02 -14.23
CA ARG A 82 -18.27 15.55 -13.97
C ARG A 82 -18.65 16.70 -14.90
N GLU A 83 -17.70 17.58 -15.15
CA GLU A 83 -17.94 18.73 -16.05
C GLU A 83 -18.29 18.22 -17.44
N PHE A 84 -17.55 17.24 -17.96
CA PHE A 84 -17.82 16.63 -19.24
C PHE A 84 -19.16 15.86 -19.26
N ALA A 85 -19.42 15.05 -18.23
CA ALA A 85 -20.65 14.26 -18.13
C ALA A 85 -21.93 15.13 -18.12
N ASN A 86 -21.85 16.36 -17.56
CA ASN A 86 -22.96 17.29 -17.47
C ASN A 86 -22.99 18.30 -18.60
N ALA A 87 -22.04 18.27 -19.54
CA ALA A 87 -21.95 19.23 -20.64
C ALA A 87 -22.93 18.92 -21.76
N SER A 88 -23.29 19.97 -22.50
CA SER A 88 -23.98 19.89 -23.79
C SER A 88 -23.01 20.18 -24.94
N ALA A 89 -23.41 19.91 -26.18
CA ALA A 89 -22.57 20.20 -27.33
C ALA A 89 -22.20 21.71 -27.44
N SER A 90 -23.00 22.60 -26.87
CA SER A 90 -22.69 24.05 -26.81
C SER A 90 -21.58 24.41 -25.82
N ASP A 91 -21.27 23.54 -24.88
CA ASP A 91 -20.24 23.76 -23.86
C ASP A 91 -18.84 23.31 -24.32
N ILE A 92 -18.74 22.54 -25.41
CA ILE A 92 -17.45 22.02 -25.92
C ILE A 92 -16.44 23.15 -26.21
N PRO A 93 -16.76 24.29 -26.83
CA PRO A 93 -15.77 25.34 -27.02
C PRO A 93 -15.23 25.94 -25.73
N LYS A 94 -16.07 26.02 -24.69
CA LYS A 94 -15.63 26.45 -23.34
C LYS A 94 -14.69 25.44 -22.73
N LEU A 95 -15.05 24.14 -22.71
CA LEU A 95 -14.20 23.05 -22.17
C LEU A 95 -12.86 22.99 -22.89
N LYS A 96 -12.83 23.17 -24.20
CA LYS A 96 -11.58 23.23 -25.00
C LYS A 96 -10.67 24.39 -24.57
N THR A 97 -11.26 25.51 -24.21
CA THR A 97 -10.52 26.68 -23.74
C THR A 97 -9.94 26.44 -22.34
N GLU A 98 -10.69 25.78 -21.48
CA GLU A 98 -10.32 25.52 -20.08
C GLU A 98 -9.36 24.34 -19.95
N TYR A 99 -9.53 23.29 -20.75
CA TYR A 99 -8.74 22.06 -20.73
C TYR A 99 -8.10 21.74 -22.09
N PRO A 100 -7.30 22.63 -22.70
CA PRO A 100 -6.81 22.46 -24.08
C PRO A 100 -6.02 21.16 -24.28
N TYR A 101 -5.34 20.68 -23.26
CA TYR A 101 -4.56 19.44 -23.27
C TYR A 101 -5.43 18.16 -23.34
N LEU A 102 -6.74 18.23 -23.06
CA LEU A 102 -7.66 17.11 -23.18
C LEU A 102 -8.34 17.05 -24.57
N PHE A 103 -8.21 18.08 -25.37
CA PHE A 103 -8.87 18.22 -26.67
C PHE A 103 -7.85 18.39 -27.80
N PRO A 104 -7.18 17.34 -28.26
CA PRO A 104 -6.23 17.44 -29.35
C PRO A 104 -6.86 18.06 -30.63
N GLU A 105 -6.14 18.98 -31.22
CA GLU A 105 -6.63 19.82 -32.38
C GLU A 105 -7.09 18.99 -33.59
N GLN A 106 -6.51 17.78 -33.78
CA GLN A 106 -6.88 16.89 -34.87
C GLN A 106 -8.31 16.36 -34.80
N PHE A 107 -8.98 16.48 -33.64
CA PHE A 107 -10.37 16.03 -33.47
C PHE A 107 -11.34 17.21 -33.50
N PRO A 108 -12.29 17.24 -34.47
CA PRO A 108 -13.31 18.27 -34.53
C PRO A 108 -14.32 18.17 -33.39
N ASP A 109 -15.06 19.25 -33.12
CA ASP A 109 -16.03 19.32 -32.03
C ASP A 109 -17.12 18.24 -32.12
N SER A 110 -17.45 17.79 -33.35
CA SER A 110 -18.41 16.70 -33.57
C SER A 110 -18.02 15.38 -32.91
N VAL A 111 -16.71 15.08 -32.75
CA VAL A 111 -16.23 13.90 -32.05
C VAL A 111 -16.59 13.96 -30.56
N TRP A 112 -16.36 15.12 -29.97
CA TRP A 112 -16.68 15.37 -28.57
C TRP A 112 -18.16 15.41 -28.29
N SER A 113 -18.93 16.05 -29.20
CA SER A 113 -20.39 16.07 -29.12
C SER A 113 -21.01 14.69 -29.28
N ALA A 114 -20.44 13.83 -30.13
CA ALA A 114 -20.86 12.42 -30.24
C ALA A 114 -20.57 11.65 -28.94
N LYS A 115 -19.41 11.89 -28.32
CA LYS A 115 -19.01 11.24 -27.04
C LYS A 115 -19.96 11.62 -25.90
N LEU A 116 -20.49 12.84 -25.86
CA LEU A 116 -21.49 13.26 -24.85
C LEU A 116 -22.83 12.50 -24.95
N THR A 117 -23.15 11.92 -26.08
CA THR A 117 -24.39 11.16 -26.33
C THR A 117 -24.17 9.67 -26.48
N ASP A 118 -22.93 9.23 -26.35
CA ASP A 118 -22.56 7.82 -26.37
C ASP A 118 -23.04 7.10 -25.10
N THR A 119 -23.79 6.02 -25.28
CA THR A 119 -24.42 5.30 -24.18
C THR A 119 -23.39 4.68 -23.23
N LEU A 120 -22.25 4.17 -23.77
CA LEU A 120 -21.18 3.61 -22.94
C LEU A 120 -20.46 4.69 -22.16
N GLN A 121 -20.23 5.88 -22.76
CA GLN A 121 -19.63 7.00 -22.06
C GLN A 121 -20.53 7.51 -20.93
N ILE A 122 -21.84 7.56 -21.15
CA ILE A 122 -22.82 7.96 -20.12
C ILE A 122 -22.77 6.96 -18.96
N GLU A 123 -22.91 5.67 -19.25
CA GLU A 123 -22.86 4.61 -18.24
C GLU A 123 -21.53 4.64 -17.45
N LEU A 124 -20.39 4.79 -18.15
CA LEU A 124 -19.09 4.91 -17.53
C LEU A 124 -18.99 6.11 -16.57
N SER A 125 -19.55 7.24 -16.97
CA SER A 125 -19.59 8.46 -16.15
C SER A 125 -20.49 8.28 -14.92
N GLU A 126 -21.61 7.57 -15.05
CA GLU A 126 -22.51 7.25 -13.94
C GLU A 126 -21.82 6.33 -12.91
N GLU A 127 -21.11 5.29 -13.36
CA GLU A 127 -20.39 4.39 -12.46
C GLU A 127 -19.21 5.11 -11.78
N VAL A 128 -18.48 5.99 -12.47
CA VAL A 128 -17.45 6.84 -11.86
C VAL A 128 -18.07 7.79 -10.82
N ALA A 129 -19.20 8.40 -11.11
CA ALA A 129 -19.88 9.31 -10.18
C ALA A 129 -20.37 8.58 -8.91
N LYS A 130 -20.82 7.34 -9.06
CA LYS A 130 -21.27 6.47 -7.96
C LYS A 130 -20.09 6.05 -7.07
N GLU A 131 -18.94 5.65 -7.66
CA GLU A 131 -17.77 5.15 -6.91
C GLU A 131 -17.04 6.27 -6.18
N PHE A 132 -16.86 7.43 -6.82
CA PHE A 132 -16.01 8.51 -6.29
C PHE A 132 -16.78 9.64 -5.60
N GLY A 133 -18.12 9.68 -5.68
CA GLY A 133 -18.90 10.72 -5.00
C GLY A 133 -18.26 12.11 -5.12
N ASP A 134 -18.07 12.80 -4.00
CA ASP A 134 -17.46 14.13 -3.92
C ASP A 134 -15.94 14.16 -4.06
N PHE A 135 -15.27 13.00 -4.05
CA PHE A 135 -13.82 12.88 -4.12
C PHE A 135 -13.08 13.44 -2.87
N GLU A 136 -13.75 13.54 -1.74
CA GLU A 136 -13.15 14.12 -0.53
C GLU A 136 -12.06 13.22 0.05
N GLN A 137 -12.30 11.92 0.14
CA GLN A 137 -11.32 10.97 0.71
C GLN A 137 -10.06 10.89 -0.16
N GLU A 138 -10.23 10.76 -1.47
CA GLU A 138 -9.11 10.70 -2.41
C GLU A 138 -8.32 12.02 -2.41
N SER A 139 -9.03 13.16 -2.29
CA SER A 139 -8.39 14.47 -2.15
C SER A 139 -7.57 14.58 -0.88
N ALA A 140 -8.06 14.06 0.25
CA ALA A 140 -7.33 14.05 1.51
C ALA A 140 -6.07 13.16 1.45
N ASP A 141 -6.18 11.98 0.84
CA ASP A 141 -5.06 11.06 0.64
C ASP A 141 -3.99 11.67 -0.30
N LEU A 142 -4.43 12.33 -1.37
CA LEU A 142 -3.53 13.04 -2.29
C LEU A 142 -2.89 14.27 -1.63
N GLU A 143 -3.62 15.01 -0.82
CA GLU A 143 -3.05 16.11 -0.03
C GLU A 143 -1.95 15.60 0.91
N SER A 144 -2.21 14.51 1.62
CA SER A 144 -1.20 13.86 2.46
C SER A 144 0.02 13.43 1.66
N LEU A 145 -0.17 12.76 0.51
CA LEU A 145 0.92 12.40 -0.40
C LEU A 145 1.76 13.61 -0.81
N PHE A 146 1.13 14.72 -1.22
CA PHE A 146 1.88 15.90 -1.67
C PHE A 146 2.55 16.67 -0.53
N LYS A 147 2.04 16.60 0.71
CA LYS A 147 2.74 17.08 1.90
C LYS A 147 4.04 16.30 2.13
N HIS A 148 4.00 14.98 2.05
CA HIS A 148 5.19 14.15 2.16
C HIS A 148 6.18 14.39 1.00
N ILE A 149 5.68 14.51 -0.24
CA ILE A 149 6.53 14.89 -1.38
C ILE A 149 7.22 16.22 -1.11
N LYS A 150 6.50 17.23 -0.63
CA LYS A 150 7.06 18.55 -0.32
C LYS A 150 8.10 18.50 0.78
N TYR A 151 7.89 17.65 1.79
CA TYR A 151 8.85 17.42 2.88
C TYR A 151 10.18 16.85 2.37
N TYR A 152 10.12 15.75 1.61
CA TYR A 152 11.32 15.10 1.10
C TYR A 152 11.93 15.79 -0.12
N PHE A 153 11.10 16.45 -0.93
CA PHE A 153 11.48 17.13 -2.18
C PHE A 153 10.94 18.56 -2.22
N PRO A 154 11.49 19.50 -1.43
CA PRO A 154 10.91 20.85 -1.24
C PRO A 154 10.79 21.68 -2.54
N ALA A 155 11.61 21.37 -3.54
CA ALA A 155 11.57 22.08 -4.84
C ALA A 155 10.41 21.59 -5.75
N THR A 156 9.68 20.54 -5.35
CA THR A 156 8.57 20.02 -6.16
C THR A 156 7.34 20.90 -6.00
N GLU A 157 6.77 21.30 -7.11
CA GLU A 157 5.49 22.01 -7.13
C GLU A 157 4.33 21.01 -7.05
N THR A 158 3.23 21.40 -6.38
CA THR A 158 2.01 20.60 -6.33
C THR A 158 1.32 20.72 -7.68
N PRO A 159 1.03 19.61 -8.39
CA PRO A 159 0.38 19.68 -9.69
C PRO A 159 -1.11 20.02 -9.54
N HIS A 160 -1.67 20.64 -10.57
CA HIS A 160 -3.12 20.70 -10.76
C HIS A 160 -3.65 19.31 -11.12
N ILE A 161 -4.56 18.79 -10.34
CA ILE A 161 -5.18 17.48 -10.54
C ILE A 161 -6.42 17.65 -11.40
N VAL A 162 -6.51 16.84 -12.45
CA VAL A 162 -7.69 16.78 -13.31
C VAL A 162 -8.14 15.34 -13.43
N THR A 163 -9.34 15.08 -12.95
CA THR A 163 -9.95 13.75 -13.05
C THR A 163 -10.75 13.63 -14.37
N LEU A 164 -10.70 12.47 -14.98
CA LEU A 164 -11.35 12.22 -16.27
C LEU A 164 -11.77 10.74 -16.42
N THR A 165 -12.51 10.44 -17.47
CA THR A 165 -12.72 9.07 -17.98
C THR A 165 -11.80 8.85 -19.18
N SER A 166 -11.17 7.69 -19.27
CA SER A 166 -10.13 7.36 -20.26
C SER A 166 -10.47 6.20 -21.19
N ASP A 167 -11.74 5.75 -21.21
CA ASP A 167 -12.20 4.53 -21.89
C ASP A 167 -11.44 3.28 -21.37
N VAL A 168 -11.23 3.24 -20.04
CA VAL A 168 -10.54 2.16 -19.32
C VAL A 168 -9.11 1.87 -19.83
N ARG A 169 -8.38 2.94 -20.19
CA ARG A 169 -6.97 2.82 -20.61
C ARG A 169 -6.05 2.71 -19.42
N TYR A 170 -6.00 1.52 -18.81
CA TYR A 170 -5.30 1.28 -17.54
C TYR A 170 -3.80 1.56 -17.60
N GLU A 171 -3.12 1.45 -18.76
CA GLU A 171 -1.69 1.76 -18.90
C GLU A 171 -1.38 3.25 -18.71
N SER A 172 -2.35 4.11 -18.98
CA SER A 172 -2.23 5.56 -18.84
C SER A 172 -3.20 6.16 -17.82
N ARG A 173 -3.65 5.36 -16.85
CA ARG A 173 -4.59 5.80 -15.81
C ARG A 173 -4.08 6.93 -14.94
N ILE A 174 -2.75 7.08 -14.81
CA ILE A 174 -2.09 8.21 -14.15
C ILE A 174 -1.07 8.82 -15.11
N ILE A 175 -1.21 10.12 -15.40
CA ILE A 175 -0.25 10.88 -16.18
C ILE A 175 0.18 12.08 -15.36
N LEU A 176 1.45 12.10 -14.94
CA LEU A 176 2.05 13.20 -14.20
C LEU A 176 3.10 13.89 -15.09
N VAL A 177 2.78 15.08 -15.59
CA VAL A 177 3.65 15.89 -16.46
C VAL A 177 3.73 17.30 -15.88
N ASP A 178 4.95 17.77 -15.62
CA ASP A 178 5.21 19.08 -15.03
C ASP A 178 4.30 19.42 -13.85
N SER A 179 3.43 20.39 -14.02
CA SER A 179 2.47 20.85 -13.02
C SER A 179 1.05 20.27 -13.21
N LEU A 180 0.88 19.21 -14.01
CA LEU A 180 -0.41 18.58 -14.30
C LEU A 180 -0.41 17.11 -13.92
N LEU A 181 -1.45 16.69 -13.20
CA LEU A 181 -1.74 15.29 -12.87
C LEU A 181 -3.11 14.91 -13.42
N LEU A 182 -3.14 14.04 -14.43
CA LEU A 182 -4.37 13.46 -14.96
C LEU A 182 -4.65 12.11 -14.31
N ILE A 183 -5.89 11.89 -13.87
CA ILE A 183 -6.35 10.66 -13.23
C ILE A 183 -7.55 10.11 -13.97
N GLY A 184 -7.41 8.97 -14.62
CA GLY A 184 -8.51 8.25 -15.28
C GLY A 184 -9.30 7.44 -14.26
N LEU A 185 -10.37 8.00 -13.70
CA LEU A 185 -11.14 7.42 -12.60
C LEU A 185 -11.84 6.10 -12.96
N ASP A 186 -12.17 5.94 -14.22
CA ASP A 186 -12.76 4.72 -14.79
C ASP A 186 -11.85 3.50 -14.73
N ASN A 187 -10.60 3.67 -14.27
CA ASN A 187 -9.66 2.58 -14.00
C ASN A 187 -9.61 2.18 -12.51
N TYR A 188 -10.59 2.58 -11.70
CA TYR A 188 -10.58 2.35 -10.26
C TYR A 188 -11.99 2.03 -9.69
N LEU A 189 -12.82 1.33 -10.49
CA LEU A 189 -14.20 1.00 -10.14
C LEU A 189 -14.35 -0.28 -9.31
N GLY A 190 -13.22 -0.97 -9.03
CA GLY A 190 -13.19 -2.26 -8.34
C GLY A 190 -12.98 -3.44 -9.29
N GLU A 191 -12.26 -4.47 -8.83
CA GLU A 191 -11.75 -5.57 -9.66
C GLU A 191 -12.82 -6.38 -10.42
N ASP A 192 -14.04 -6.46 -9.87
CA ASP A 192 -15.13 -7.24 -10.45
C ASP A 192 -16.10 -6.37 -11.27
N HIS A 193 -15.72 -5.11 -11.57
CA HIS A 193 -16.61 -4.21 -12.30
C HIS A 193 -16.81 -4.69 -13.75
N HIS A 194 -18.06 -4.64 -14.26
CA HIS A 194 -18.41 -5.16 -15.58
C HIS A 194 -17.64 -4.51 -16.75
N PHE A 195 -17.21 -3.26 -16.65
CA PHE A 195 -16.33 -2.64 -17.64
C PHE A 195 -14.95 -3.31 -17.76
N TYR A 196 -14.58 -4.19 -16.80
CA TYR A 196 -13.33 -4.96 -16.81
C TYR A 196 -13.54 -6.40 -17.28
N GLU A 197 -14.76 -6.77 -17.67
CA GLU A 197 -15.04 -8.10 -18.24
C GLU A 197 -14.13 -8.38 -19.46
N GLY A 198 -13.52 -9.55 -19.47
CA GLY A 198 -12.57 -9.94 -20.51
C GLY A 198 -11.12 -9.48 -20.28
N MET A 199 -10.86 -8.63 -19.29
CA MET A 199 -9.49 -8.33 -18.85
C MET A 199 -8.90 -9.54 -18.09
N GLN A 200 -7.57 -9.67 -18.17
CA GLN A 200 -6.89 -10.67 -17.35
C GLN A 200 -7.01 -10.29 -15.87
N ARG A 201 -7.35 -11.25 -15.01
CA ARG A 201 -7.66 -11.02 -13.60
C ARG A 201 -6.56 -10.22 -12.85
N TYR A 202 -5.29 -10.52 -13.10
CA TYR A 202 -4.16 -9.81 -12.46
C TYR A 202 -4.06 -8.33 -12.90
N ILE A 203 -4.71 -7.93 -14.00
CA ILE A 203 -4.85 -6.53 -14.41
C ILE A 203 -6.04 -5.93 -13.66
N ALA A 204 -7.22 -6.57 -13.77
CA ALA A 204 -8.45 -6.11 -13.15
C ALA A 204 -8.30 -5.92 -11.63
N SER A 205 -7.59 -6.82 -10.93
CA SER A 205 -7.33 -6.72 -9.49
C SER A 205 -6.55 -5.47 -9.07
N SER A 206 -5.88 -4.80 -10.02
CA SER A 206 -5.19 -3.52 -9.79
C SER A 206 -6.07 -2.29 -10.04
N LEU A 207 -7.31 -2.49 -10.51
CA LEU A 207 -8.24 -1.42 -10.90
C LEU A 207 -9.25 -1.12 -9.78
N ASP A 208 -8.74 -0.85 -8.59
CA ASP A 208 -9.51 -0.55 -7.39
C ASP A 208 -9.02 0.78 -6.79
N LYS A 209 -9.93 1.62 -6.31
CA LYS A 209 -9.63 2.97 -5.79
C LYS A 209 -8.61 2.98 -4.65
N LYS A 210 -8.48 1.88 -3.89
CA LYS A 210 -7.46 1.74 -2.85
C LYS A 210 -6.02 1.87 -3.37
N PHE A 211 -5.80 1.68 -4.68
CA PHE A 211 -4.48 1.81 -5.32
C PHE A 211 -4.20 3.18 -5.94
N LEU A 212 -5.22 4.07 -6.05
CA LEU A 212 -5.09 5.36 -6.72
C LEU A 212 -3.91 6.18 -6.20
N THR A 213 -3.83 6.41 -4.90
CA THR A 213 -2.75 7.20 -4.28
C THR A 213 -1.39 6.52 -4.44
N SER A 214 -1.34 5.19 -4.39
CA SER A 214 -0.13 4.40 -4.65
C SER A 214 0.36 4.54 -6.09
N ASP A 215 -0.56 4.60 -7.06
CA ASP A 215 -0.22 4.80 -8.47
C ASP A 215 0.29 6.22 -8.74
N VAL A 216 -0.30 7.24 -8.09
CA VAL A 216 0.22 8.61 -8.14
C VAL A 216 1.62 8.69 -7.55
N ALA A 217 1.86 8.03 -6.41
CA ALA A 217 3.20 7.93 -5.83
C ALA A 217 4.21 7.22 -6.76
N SER A 218 3.78 6.17 -7.50
CA SER A 218 4.59 5.54 -8.56
C SER A 218 4.93 6.49 -9.69
N ALA A 219 3.97 7.30 -10.14
CA ALA A 219 4.20 8.29 -11.19
C ALA A 219 5.23 9.34 -10.76
N PHE A 220 5.18 9.78 -9.49
CA PHE A 220 6.20 10.65 -8.92
C PHE A 220 7.56 9.96 -8.80
N ALA A 221 7.60 8.72 -8.32
CA ALA A 221 8.83 7.95 -8.17
C ALA A 221 9.61 7.84 -9.50
N LYS A 222 8.92 7.63 -10.63
CA LYS A 222 9.51 7.59 -11.97
C LYS A 222 10.16 8.90 -12.39
N LYS A 223 9.80 10.04 -11.81
CA LYS A 223 10.45 11.34 -12.06
C LYS A 223 11.77 11.51 -11.28
N VAL A 224 11.85 10.92 -10.10
CA VAL A 224 12.96 11.14 -9.16
C VAL A 224 13.94 9.97 -9.08
N ILE A 225 13.60 8.80 -9.61
CA ILE A 225 14.46 7.61 -9.63
C ILE A 225 14.94 7.36 -11.05
N SER A 226 16.24 7.48 -11.28
CA SER A 226 16.83 7.17 -12.59
C SER A 226 16.82 5.66 -12.86
N TYR A 227 16.40 5.27 -14.07
CA TYR A 227 16.48 3.87 -14.47
C TYR A 227 17.95 3.41 -14.49
N PRO A 228 18.28 2.20 -13.97
CA PRO A 228 19.66 1.77 -13.82
C PRO A 228 20.36 1.57 -15.16
N ARG A 229 21.59 2.05 -15.27
CA ARG A 229 22.46 1.79 -16.42
C ARG A 229 22.98 0.35 -16.44
N ASN A 230 23.16 -0.25 -15.26
CA ASN A 230 23.53 -1.65 -15.09
C ASN A 230 22.31 -2.54 -15.36
N ARG A 231 22.47 -3.53 -16.27
CA ARG A 231 21.37 -4.38 -16.76
C ARG A 231 21.16 -5.66 -15.93
N THR A 232 21.83 -5.82 -14.81
CA THR A 232 21.65 -7.01 -13.97
C THR A 232 20.23 -7.09 -13.39
N LEU A 233 19.75 -8.30 -13.15
CA LEU A 233 18.45 -8.48 -12.47
C LEU A 233 18.42 -7.74 -11.12
N LEU A 234 19.50 -7.82 -10.33
CA LEU A 234 19.62 -7.08 -9.07
C LEU A 234 19.36 -5.58 -9.26
N SER A 235 19.95 -4.96 -10.29
CA SER A 235 19.77 -3.53 -10.53
C SER A 235 18.34 -3.17 -10.85
N ARG A 236 17.65 -4.03 -11.59
CA ARG A 236 16.22 -3.85 -11.91
C ARG A 236 15.31 -4.12 -10.69
N MET A 237 15.61 -5.16 -9.89
CA MET A 237 14.91 -5.43 -8.62
C MET A 237 15.04 -4.25 -7.65
N VAL A 238 16.25 -3.72 -7.46
CA VAL A 238 16.50 -2.58 -6.57
C VAL A 238 15.88 -1.29 -7.11
N TYR A 239 15.80 -1.10 -8.44
CA TYR A 239 15.09 0.04 -9.03
C TYR A 239 13.62 0.07 -8.57
N TYR A 240 12.90 -1.05 -8.70
CA TYR A 240 11.54 -1.16 -8.18
C TYR A 240 11.48 -1.15 -6.64
N GLY A 241 12.52 -1.68 -5.99
CA GLY A 241 12.65 -1.61 -4.52
C GLY A 241 12.76 -0.18 -4.01
N LYS A 242 13.49 0.71 -4.72
CA LYS A 242 13.57 2.13 -4.42
C LYS A 242 12.22 2.84 -4.59
N GLU A 243 11.47 2.50 -5.65
CA GLU A 243 10.12 3.00 -5.86
C GLU A 243 9.21 2.64 -4.68
N LEU A 244 9.21 1.36 -4.27
CA LEU A 244 8.40 0.89 -3.16
C LEU A 244 8.83 1.47 -1.81
N TYR A 245 10.14 1.62 -1.58
CA TYR A 245 10.64 2.28 -0.38
C TYR A 245 10.30 3.78 -0.36
N LEU A 246 10.31 4.43 -1.52
CA LEU A 246 9.84 5.81 -1.62
C LEU A 246 8.37 5.92 -1.22
N LYS A 247 7.52 4.96 -1.60
CA LYS A 247 6.14 4.88 -1.14
C LYS A 247 6.03 4.67 0.38
N ASP A 248 6.97 3.95 1.03
CA ASP A 248 7.01 3.87 2.51
C ASP A 248 7.11 5.26 3.15
N LYS A 249 7.76 6.20 2.47
CA LYS A 249 7.96 7.57 2.95
C LYS A 249 6.87 8.55 2.49
N LEU A 250 6.28 8.33 1.33
CA LEU A 250 5.31 9.27 0.75
C LEU A 250 3.87 8.96 1.12
N ILE A 251 3.54 7.70 1.37
CA ILE A 251 2.21 7.21 1.75
C ILE A 251 2.31 6.24 2.95
N PRO A 252 2.83 6.69 4.11
CA PRO A 252 3.03 5.82 5.28
C PRO A 252 1.72 5.22 5.80
N PHE A 253 0.59 5.87 5.53
CA PHE A 253 -0.75 5.41 5.91
C PHE A 253 -1.27 4.23 5.06
N ALA A 254 -0.70 3.99 3.86
CA ALA A 254 -1.07 2.86 3.01
C ALA A 254 -0.43 1.56 3.51
N SER A 255 -1.14 0.43 3.38
CA SER A 255 -0.58 -0.89 3.70
C SER A 255 0.53 -1.28 2.73
N ASP A 256 1.37 -2.23 3.13
CA ASP A 256 2.41 -2.79 2.25
C ASP A 256 1.79 -3.41 0.98
N ALA A 257 0.63 -4.07 1.13
CA ALA A 257 -0.11 -4.64 0.01
C ALA A 257 -0.54 -3.55 -0.98
N GLN A 258 -1.12 -2.44 -0.50
CA GLN A 258 -1.49 -1.30 -1.35
C GLN A 258 -0.29 -0.67 -2.07
N LYS A 259 0.86 -0.55 -1.40
CA LYS A 259 2.09 0.03 -1.99
C LYS A 259 2.61 -0.79 -3.17
N ILE A 260 2.61 -2.12 -3.07
CA ILE A 260 3.09 -3.01 -4.13
C ILE A 260 1.98 -3.39 -5.14
N GLY A 261 0.70 -3.15 -4.81
CA GLY A 261 -0.45 -3.52 -5.63
C GLY A 261 -0.77 -5.01 -5.51
N TYR A 262 -0.77 -5.54 -4.29
CA TYR A 262 -1.13 -6.91 -3.93
C TYR A 262 -2.45 -6.95 -3.17
N SER A 263 -3.07 -8.13 -3.10
CA SER A 263 -4.02 -8.43 -2.05
C SER A 263 -3.28 -8.67 -0.72
N GLU A 264 -4.01 -8.70 0.41
CA GLU A 264 -3.37 -9.02 1.70
C GLU A 264 -2.87 -10.47 1.72
N GLU A 265 -3.57 -11.41 1.05
CA GLU A 265 -3.17 -12.82 0.92
C GLU A 265 -1.89 -12.95 0.09
N GLU A 266 -1.78 -12.21 -1.02
CA GLU A 266 -0.56 -12.16 -1.83
C GLU A 266 0.62 -11.61 -1.04
N MET A 267 0.37 -10.60 -0.20
CA MET A 267 1.40 -10.01 0.65
C MET A 267 1.84 -10.96 1.76
N GLU A 268 0.91 -11.69 2.37
CA GLU A 268 1.22 -12.74 3.35
C GLU A 268 2.03 -13.87 2.72
N TRP A 269 1.65 -14.31 1.52
CA TRP A 269 2.41 -15.31 0.77
C TRP A 269 3.86 -14.85 0.52
N ALA A 270 4.04 -13.62 0.08
CA ALA A 270 5.36 -13.05 -0.20
C ALA A 270 6.24 -13.01 1.07
N ARG A 271 5.65 -12.62 2.21
CA ARG A 271 6.34 -12.61 3.51
C ARG A 271 6.72 -14.01 3.99
N ALA A 272 5.80 -14.96 3.87
CA ALA A 272 6.02 -16.34 4.31
C ALA A 272 7.09 -17.07 3.49
N ASN A 273 7.31 -16.66 2.24
CA ASN A 273 8.23 -17.33 1.31
C ASN A 273 9.52 -16.53 1.04
N GLU A 274 9.81 -15.47 1.81
CA GLU A 274 10.93 -14.56 1.57
C GLU A 274 12.29 -15.29 1.56
N GLU A 275 12.53 -16.21 2.51
CA GLU A 275 13.77 -16.99 2.59
C GLU A 275 13.95 -17.90 1.35
N GLN A 276 12.89 -18.58 0.93
CA GLN A 276 12.91 -19.49 -0.23
C GLN A 276 13.15 -18.74 -1.53
N MET A 277 12.50 -17.57 -1.71
CA MET A 277 12.72 -16.71 -2.86
C MET A 277 14.16 -16.21 -2.93
N TRP A 278 14.71 -15.73 -1.80
CA TRP A 278 16.10 -15.27 -1.74
C TRP A 278 17.07 -16.39 -2.10
N LYS A 279 16.88 -17.57 -1.50
CA LYS A 279 17.69 -18.76 -1.77
C LYS A 279 17.67 -19.12 -3.26
N TYR A 280 16.48 -19.09 -3.89
CA TYR A 280 16.32 -19.35 -5.31
C TYR A 280 17.15 -18.39 -6.18
N PHE A 281 17.09 -17.07 -5.90
CA PHE A 281 17.86 -16.08 -6.65
C PHE A 281 19.37 -16.25 -6.50
N VAL A 282 19.84 -16.63 -5.29
CA VAL A 282 21.27 -16.82 -5.00
C VAL A 282 21.79 -18.12 -5.59
N GLU A 283 21.12 -19.25 -5.35
CA GLU A 283 21.58 -20.59 -5.80
C GLU A 283 21.59 -20.71 -7.33
N ARG A 284 20.72 -19.98 -8.02
CA ARG A 284 20.68 -19.95 -9.48
C ARG A 284 21.51 -18.82 -10.08
N GLU A 285 22.26 -18.08 -9.28
CA GLU A 285 23.12 -16.98 -9.70
C GLU A 285 22.40 -15.90 -10.53
N LEU A 286 21.07 -15.71 -10.28
CA LEU A 286 20.24 -14.84 -11.11
C LEU A 286 20.49 -13.35 -10.86
N LEU A 287 20.95 -12.95 -9.67
CA LEU A 287 21.11 -11.55 -9.28
C LEU A 287 21.97 -10.74 -10.27
N TYR A 288 23.03 -11.35 -10.77
CA TYR A 288 23.96 -10.69 -11.70
C TYR A 288 23.70 -11.03 -13.16
N SER A 289 22.66 -11.81 -13.45
CA SER A 289 22.26 -12.12 -14.81
C SER A 289 21.74 -10.88 -15.53
N THR A 290 22.14 -10.69 -16.79
CA THR A 290 21.68 -9.63 -17.68
C THR A 290 20.57 -10.08 -18.64
N ASP A 291 20.06 -11.29 -18.46
CA ASP A 291 18.94 -11.82 -19.24
C ASP A 291 17.68 -10.99 -19.00
N THR A 292 17.18 -10.33 -20.06
CA THR A 292 15.94 -9.53 -20.01
C THR A 292 14.68 -10.40 -19.92
N GLY A 293 14.77 -11.69 -20.26
CA GLY A 293 13.67 -12.64 -20.08
C GLY A 293 13.27 -12.83 -18.61
N LEU A 294 14.18 -12.51 -17.68
CA LEU A 294 13.91 -12.53 -16.24
C LEU A 294 12.91 -11.46 -15.80
N ASP A 295 12.76 -10.36 -16.54
CA ASP A 295 11.80 -9.30 -16.23
C ASP A 295 10.38 -9.85 -16.31
N ARG A 296 10.04 -10.57 -17.38
CA ARG A 296 8.73 -11.21 -17.54
C ARG A 296 8.44 -12.30 -16.50
N LYS A 297 9.49 -12.86 -15.88
CA LYS A 297 9.33 -13.88 -14.84
C LYS A 297 9.12 -13.28 -13.46
N PHE A 298 9.85 -12.18 -13.13
CA PHE A 298 9.99 -11.71 -11.76
C PHE A 298 9.59 -10.24 -11.53
N LEU A 299 9.51 -9.42 -12.58
CA LEU A 299 9.32 -7.97 -12.44
C LEU A 299 8.07 -7.44 -13.11
N ASP A 300 7.69 -7.95 -14.28
CA ASP A 300 6.54 -7.48 -15.02
C ASP A 300 5.22 -7.98 -14.41
N PRO A 301 4.12 -7.23 -14.59
CA PRO A 301 2.79 -7.72 -14.21
C PRO A 301 2.49 -9.06 -14.87
N ALA A 302 2.10 -10.02 -14.04
CA ALA A 302 1.80 -11.38 -14.45
C ALA A 302 0.86 -12.01 -13.42
N PRO A 303 0.10 -13.06 -13.78
CA PRO A 303 -0.80 -13.73 -12.84
C PRO A 303 -0.03 -14.39 -11.68
N PHE A 304 1.21 -14.76 -11.88
CA PHE A 304 2.10 -15.33 -10.87
C PHE A 304 3.57 -15.19 -11.29
N THR A 305 4.48 -15.34 -10.32
CA THR A 305 5.92 -15.32 -10.57
C THR A 305 6.41 -16.71 -11.01
N LYS A 306 7.24 -16.77 -12.07
CA LYS A 306 7.65 -18.05 -12.71
C LYS A 306 8.99 -18.54 -12.17
N PHE A 307 8.97 -19.27 -11.07
CA PHE A 307 10.16 -19.96 -10.54
C PHE A 307 10.46 -21.29 -11.27
N GLY A 308 9.49 -21.83 -11.99
CA GLY A 308 9.58 -23.16 -12.63
C GLY A 308 9.31 -24.29 -11.63
N LEU A 309 8.46 -24.06 -10.66
CA LEU A 309 8.04 -25.00 -9.61
C LEU A 309 6.56 -25.37 -9.82
N GLU A 310 6.14 -26.52 -9.25
CA GLU A 310 4.74 -26.99 -9.38
C GLU A 310 3.73 -26.02 -8.75
N LEU A 311 4.13 -25.24 -7.72
CA LEU A 311 3.29 -24.33 -6.99
C LEU A 311 3.45 -22.85 -7.45
N ASP A 312 4.02 -22.61 -8.63
CA ASP A 312 4.20 -21.24 -9.15
C ASP A 312 2.88 -20.45 -9.19
N ASN A 313 1.78 -21.11 -9.52
CA ASN A 313 0.45 -20.51 -9.62
C ASN A 313 -0.16 -20.05 -8.30
N GLU A 314 0.42 -20.42 -7.17
CA GLU A 314 0.04 -19.93 -5.84
C GLU A 314 0.80 -18.65 -5.45
N SER A 315 1.90 -18.35 -6.16
CA SER A 315 2.72 -17.18 -5.89
C SER A 315 2.13 -15.92 -6.54
N PRO A 316 2.24 -14.74 -5.90
CA PRO A 316 1.89 -13.50 -6.58
C PRO A 316 2.86 -13.18 -7.72
N GLY A 317 2.44 -12.35 -8.66
CA GLY A 317 3.33 -11.79 -9.68
C GLY A 317 4.37 -10.83 -9.08
N ARG A 318 5.40 -10.46 -9.85
CA ARG A 318 6.34 -9.37 -9.52
C ARG A 318 7.16 -9.56 -8.23
N LEU A 319 7.38 -10.79 -7.76
CA LEU A 319 8.12 -11.06 -6.50
C LEU A 319 9.56 -10.54 -6.51
N GLY A 320 10.17 -10.32 -7.69
CA GLY A 320 11.45 -9.63 -7.77
C GLY A 320 11.39 -8.18 -7.30
N ARG A 321 10.25 -7.48 -7.49
CA ARG A 321 10.05 -6.12 -6.94
C ARG A 321 9.94 -6.17 -5.42
N TYR A 322 9.21 -7.13 -4.87
CA TYR A 322 9.13 -7.37 -3.43
C TYR A 322 10.53 -7.60 -2.83
N MET A 323 11.33 -8.50 -3.40
CA MET A 323 12.69 -8.78 -2.93
C MET A 323 13.59 -7.55 -3.00
N GLY A 324 13.50 -6.77 -4.09
CA GLY A 324 14.20 -5.50 -4.22
C GLY A 324 13.84 -4.51 -3.11
N TRP A 325 12.56 -4.47 -2.75
CA TRP A 325 12.05 -3.61 -1.68
C TRP A 325 12.61 -4.02 -0.30
N GLN A 326 12.62 -5.33 0.01
CA GLN A 326 13.18 -5.81 1.28
C GLN A 326 14.70 -5.53 1.37
N ILE A 327 15.43 -5.62 0.26
CA ILE A 327 16.86 -5.24 0.21
C ILE A 327 17.04 -3.76 0.53
N VAL A 328 16.24 -2.88 -0.08
CA VAL A 328 16.32 -1.42 0.16
C VAL A 328 15.90 -1.09 1.59
N ARG A 329 14.83 -1.70 2.12
CA ARG A 329 14.43 -1.54 3.54
C ARG A 329 15.55 -1.92 4.49
N ALA A 330 16.18 -3.09 4.26
CA ALA A 330 17.30 -3.55 5.09
C ALA A 330 18.52 -2.63 5.00
N PHE A 331 18.77 -2.01 3.85
CA PHE A 331 19.83 -1.01 3.69
C PHE A 331 19.52 0.24 4.52
N MET A 332 18.33 0.79 4.38
CA MET A 332 17.93 2.02 5.07
C MET A 332 17.78 1.85 6.60
N GLU A 333 17.46 0.65 7.06
CA GLU A 333 17.41 0.32 8.49
C GLU A 333 18.82 0.26 9.13
N LYS A 334 19.85 -0.10 8.34
CA LYS A 334 21.20 -0.32 8.84
C LYS A 334 22.16 0.85 8.62
N THR A 335 21.76 1.83 7.85
CA THR A 335 22.63 2.95 7.47
C THR A 335 21.96 4.28 7.77
N ASP A 336 22.78 5.31 8.02
CA ASP A 336 22.32 6.69 8.19
C ASP A 336 22.25 7.46 6.85
N VAL A 337 22.17 6.74 5.73
CA VAL A 337 22.12 7.35 4.40
C VAL A 337 20.76 8.03 4.20
N GLY A 338 20.78 9.30 3.74
CA GLY A 338 19.56 10.04 3.46
C GLY A 338 18.78 9.48 2.25
N LEU A 339 17.45 9.69 2.25
CA LEU A 339 16.55 9.19 1.20
C LEU A 339 17.06 9.52 -0.22
N LYS A 340 17.34 10.79 -0.52
CA LYS A 340 17.80 11.21 -1.86
C LYS A 340 19.09 10.52 -2.27
N GLN A 341 20.06 10.42 -1.35
CA GLN A 341 21.31 9.75 -1.61
C GLN A 341 21.11 8.26 -1.94
N MET A 342 20.23 7.57 -1.19
CA MET A 342 19.89 6.16 -1.47
C MET A 342 19.28 6.00 -2.86
N LEU A 343 18.43 6.92 -3.31
CA LEU A 343 17.82 6.85 -4.65
C LEU A 343 18.86 6.88 -5.78
N ASP A 344 20.02 7.53 -5.57
CA ASP A 344 21.10 7.63 -6.55
C ASP A 344 22.13 6.51 -6.45
N MET A 345 22.14 5.72 -5.36
CA MET A 345 23.15 4.69 -5.13
C MET A 345 23.03 3.50 -6.09
N PRO A 346 24.16 2.88 -6.48
CA PRO A 346 24.18 1.62 -7.25
C PRO A 346 23.57 0.46 -6.45
N ALA A 347 22.92 -0.47 -7.16
CA ALA A 347 22.23 -1.60 -6.54
C ALA A 347 23.15 -2.59 -5.81
N ASP A 348 24.34 -2.83 -6.34
CA ASP A 348 25.36 -3.68 -5.74
C ASP A 348 25.90 -3.10 -4.44
N GLU A 349 26.02 -1.79 -4.34
CA GLU A 349 26.41 -1.09 -3.13
C GLU A 349 25.30 -1.18 -2.06
N ILE A 350 24.04 -0.95 -2.46
CA ILE A 350 22.87 -1.13 -1.58
C ILE A 350 22.82 -2.56 -1.06
N LEU A 351 22.93 -3.59 -1.92
CA LEU A 351 22.92 -4.98 -1.48
C LEU A 351 24.06 -5.29 -0.50
N LYS A 352 25.30 -4.84 -0.83
CA LYS A 352 26.47 -5.08 0.01
C LYS A 352 26.31 -4.47 1.41
N GLN A 353 25.88 -3.20 1.48
CA GLN A 353 25.76 -2.48 2.75
C GLN A 353 24.51 -2.90 3.53
N SER A 354 23.46 -3.35 2.85
CA SER A 354 22.25 -3.86 3.52
C SER A 354 22.55 -5.07 4.40
N ASN A 355 23.58 -5.86 4.04
CA ASN A 355 23.80 -7.18 4.64
C ASN A 355 22.46 -7.94 4.79
N TYR A 356 21.67 -7.89 3.70
CA TYR A 356 20.32 -8.41 3.68
C TYR A 356 20.27 -9.89 4.06
N LYS A 357 19.38 -10.20 4.97
CA LYS A 357 19.02 -11.56 5.36
C LYS A 357 17.51 -11.65 5.38
N PRO A 358 16.93 -12.58 4.63
CA PRO A 358 15.47 -12.75 4.61
C PRO A 358 14.94 -13.09 6.00
N LYS A 359 13.71 -12.69 6.25
CA LYS A 359 12.98 -13.10 7.47
C LYS A 359 12.62 -14.58 7.35
N ARG A 360 12.71 -15.29 8.48
CA ARG A 360 12.36 -16.72 8.59
C ARG A 360 10.88 -16.86 8.93
#